data_e9709430ef9fad10a2fd0783968f8e4b
#
_entry.id   e9709430ef9fad10a2fd0783968f8e4b
#
_cell.length_a   1.000
_cell.length_b   1.000
_cell.length_c   1.000
_cell.angle_alpha   90.00
_cell.angle_beta   90.00
_cell.angle_gamma   90.00
#
_symmetry.space_group_name_H-M   'P 1'
#
loop_
_entity.id
_entity.type
_entity.pdbx_description
1 polymer ?
#
loop_
_entity_poly.entity_id
_entity_poly.type
_entity_poly.pdbx_seq_one_letter_code
_entity_poly.pdbx_strand_id
1 'polypeptide(L)'
;TTLPPTTTTPPATPLPPTTTTPPATTLPPTTTTPPATPIHFADGEAVRIVVTGDSVTVQWLPHLSDLLGPAADVVRRAHGGTALCDWFERHGNDLGFEHLADWQPHVFVLDHGGNSLTNCMGGAEGDAYHEKNRQDLDYLIGLAEEFGARMLLIAQPISRDGERVGTHELYETAPNDHADGTVRFVSTWPVLSPDGEFLQEAPCNDTEPGCVDGTGLLRSPPPGGHLEPLGSWRYASVVAEALDALGWLPEGALSR
;
A
#
# COMPACT_ATOMS: atom_id res chain seq x y z
N THR A 1 -62.27 -23.79 -58.76
CA THR A 1 -60.93 -23.27 -59.11
C THR A 1 -60.35 -22.65 -57.86
N THR A 2 -59.45 -23.39 -57.15
CA THR A 2 -58.72 -22.96 -55.93
C THR A 2 -57.41 -22.33 -56.38
N LEU A 3 -57.15 -21.11 -55.94
CA LEU A 3 -55.85 -20.45 -56.11
C LEU A 3 -54.75 -21.07 -55.26
N PRO A 4 -53.50 -21.13 -55.76
CA PRO A 4 -52.38 -21.67 -54.97
C PRO A 4 -52.01 -20.71 -53.84
N PRO A 5 -51.42 -21.23 -52.73
CA PRO A 5 -51.01 -20.41 -51.59
C PRO A 5 -49.80 -19.55 -51.93
N THR A 6 -49.86 -18.27 -51.53
CA THR A 6 -48.76 -17.30 -51.63
C THR A 6 -47.64 -17.65 -50.68
N THR A 7 -46.45 -17.92 -51.17
CA THR A 7 -45.25 -18.14 -50.38
C THR A 7 -44.69 -16.83 -49.87
N THR A 8 -44.79 -16.55 -48.57
CA THR A 8 -44.15 -15.40 -47.93
C THR A 8 -42.67 -15.67 -47.65
N THR A 9 -41.78 -14.85 -48.21
CA THR A 9 -40.34 -14.89 -47.93
C THR A 9 -40.07 -14.41 -46.50
N PRO A 10 -39.29 -15.13 -45.70
CA PRO A 10 -38.94 -14.67 -44.34
C PRO A 10 -38.10 -13.39 -44.39
N PRO A 11 -38.26 -12.49 -43.40
CA PRO A 11 -37.47 -11.27 -43.33
C PRO A 11 -35.98 -11.57 -43.14
N ALA A 12 -35.12 -10.75 -43.74
CA ALA A 12 -33.66 -10.86 -43.66
C ALA A 12 -33.19 -10.66 -42.22
N THR A 13 -32.32 -11.56 -41.75
CA THR A 13 -31.67 -11.48 -40.44
C THR A 13 -30.75 -10.25 -40.40
N PRO A 14 -30.81 -9.39 -39.34
CA PRO A 14 -29.93 -8.25 -39.21
C PRO A 14 -28.47 -8.72 -39.10
N LEU A 15 -27.56 -8.03 -39.78
CA LEU A 15 -26.11 -8.24 -39.63
C LEU A 15 -25.68 -7.86 -38.21
N PRO A 16 -24.72 -8.60 -37.58
CA PRO A 16 -24.17 -8.25 -36.28
C PRO A 16 -23.47 -6.89 -36.34
N PRO A 17 -23.52 -6.09 -35.27
CA PRO A 17 -22.86 -4.79 -35.23
C PRO A 17 -21.34 -4.96 -35.40
N THR A 18 -20.76 -4.10 -36.25
CA THR A 18 -19.31 -4.03 -36.44
C THR A 18 -18.66 -3.57 -35.14
N THR A 19 -17.84 -4.42 -34.52
CA THR A 19 -17.06 -4.09 -33.31
C THR A 19 -16.00 -3.06 -33.72
N THR A 20 -16.18 -1.81 -33.33
CA THR A 20 -15.14 -0.77 -33.45
C THR A 20 -14.10 -1.04 -32.39
N THR A 21 -12.87 -1.33 -32.80
CA THR A 21 -11.70 -1.42 -31.89
C THR A 21 -11.54 -0.09 -31.16
N PRO A 22 -11.50 -0.08 -29.82
CA PRO A 22 -11.25 1.16 -29.08
C PRO A 22 -9.90 1.75 -29.49
N PRO A 23 -9.77 3.09 -29.50
CA PRO A 23 -8.50 3.74 -29.79
C PRO A 23 -7.44 3.27 -28.78
N ALA A 24 -6.21 3.01 -29.26
CA ALA A 24 -5.08 2.64 -28.41
C ALA A 24 -4.89 3.74 -27.35
N THR A 25 -5.04 3.36 -26.09
CA THR A 25 -4.74 4.25 -24.96
C THR A 25 -3.23 4.49 -24.98
N THR A 26 -2.82 5.71 -25.31
CA THR A 26 -1.44 6.16 -25.14
C THR A 26 -1.14 6.13 -23.65
N LEU A 27 -0.20 5.26 -23.26
CA LEU A 27 0.32 5.27 -21.90
C LEU A 27 0.85 6.67 -21.58
N PRO A 28 0.57 7.21 -20.38
CA PRO A 28 1.15 8.47 -19.94
C PRO A 28 2.68 8.37 -20.00
N PRO A 29 3.40 9.48 -20.22
CA PRO A 29 4.85 9.47 -20.23
C PRO A 29 5.35 8.90 -18.90
N THR A 30 6.24 7.93 -18.98
CA THR A 30 6.91 7.35 -17.81
C THR A 30 7.71 8.48 -17.15
N THR A 31 7.21 9.02 -16.06
CA THR A 31 7.95 9.96 -15.23
C THR A 31 9.11 9.15 -14.63
N THR A 32 10.32 9.38 -15.09
CA THR A 32 11.51 8.76 -14.51
C THR A 32 11.75 9.40 -13.15
N THR A 33 11.24 8.77 -12.10
CA THR A 33 11.58 9.15 -10.72
C THR A 33 13.10 9.06 -10.56
N PRO A 34 13.78 10.09 -10.02
CA PRO A 34 15.20 10.05 -9.76
C PRO A 34 15.57 8.83 -8.92
N PRO A 35 16.78 8.25 -9.08
CA PRO A 35 17.19 7.13 -8.24
C PRO A 35 17.16 7.54 -6.76
N ALA A 36 16.75 6.61 -5.89
CA ALA A 36 16.77 6.84 -4.45
C ALA A 36 18.23 7.06 -4.00
N THR A 37 18.43 7.94 -3.03
CA THR A 37 19.73 8.06 -2.37
C THR A 37 19.84 6.96 -1.32
N PRO A 38 20.79 6.00 -1.45
CA PRO A 38 21.00 4.94 -0.49
C PRO A 38 21.35 5.49 0.90
N ILE A 39 21.09 4.71 1.93
CA ILE A 39 21.57 4.96 3.29
C ILE A 39 22.89 4.21 3.47
N HIS A 40 23.88 4.89 4.03
CA HIS A 40 25.16 4.25 4.37
C HIS A 40 25.13 3.86 5.84
N PHE A 41 25.27 2.58 6.12
CA PHE A 41 25.32 2.02 7.45
C PHE A 41 26.77 1.72 7.85
N ALA A 42 27.09 1.90 9.12
CA ALA A 42 28.33 1.35 9.66
C ALA A 42 28.26 -0.18 9.75
N ASP A 43 29.42 -0.83 9.81
CA ASP A 43 29.47 -2.30 9.92
C ASP A 43 28.69 -2.79 11.16
N GLY A 44 27.68 -3.62 10.92
CA GLY A 44 26.82 -4.17 11.97
C GLY A 44 25.77 -3.20 12.51
N GLU A 45 25.61 -2.02 11.94
CA GLU A 45 24.55 -1.09 12.31
C GLU A 45 23.19 -1.59 11.80
N ALA A 46 22.21 -1.68 12.70
CA ALA A 46 20.83 -1.97 12.33
C ALA A 46 20.14 -0.71 11.78
N VAL A 47 19.30 -0.87 10.74
CA VAL A 47 18.45 0.22 10.28
C VAL A 47 17.36 0.50 11.32
N ARG A 48 17.16 1.78 11.66
CA ARG A 48 16.08 2.22 12.57
C ARG A 48 14.85 2.61 11.74
N ILE A 49 13.78 1.82 11.84
CA ILE A 49 12.55 1.97 11.04
C ILE A 49 11.39 2.33 11.96
N VAL A 50 10.71 3.42 11.67
CA VAL A 50 9.40 3.74 12.25
C VAL A 50 8.33 3.25 11.28
N VAL A 51 7.46 2.37 11.73
CA VAL A 51 6.30 1.92 10.94
C VAL A 51 5.05 2.53 11.55
N THR A 52 4.35 3.35 10.78
CA THR A 52 3.09 3.97 11.19
C THR A 52 1.95 3.54 10.28
N GLY A 53 0.79 3.28 10.89
CA GLY A 53 -0.35 2.79 10.15
C GLY A 53 -1.55 2.42 11.02
N ASP A 54 -2.48 1.75 10.40
CA ASP A 54 -3.76 1.35 10.99
C ASP A 54 -3.88 -0.17 11.26
N SER A 55 -5.08 -0.72 11.17
CA SER A 55 -5.33 -2.15 11.42
C SER A 55 -4.64 -3.08 10.42
N VAL A 56 -4.44 -2.64 9.19
CA VAL A 56 -3.72 -3.41 8.17
C VAL A 56 -2.25 -3.52 8.56
N THR A 57 -1.64 -2.40 8.95
CA THR A 57 -0.25 -2.35 9.43
C THR A 57 0.00 -3.28 10.61
N VAL A 58 -0.91 -3.31 11.57
CA VAL A 58 -0.80 -4.19 12.76
C VAL A 58 -0.67 -5.66 12.37
N GLN A 59 -1.24 -6.06 11.23
CA GLN A 59 -1.26 -7.45 10.79
C GLN A 59 0.03 -7.88 10.10
N TRP A 60 0.62 -7.04 9.24
CA TRP A 60 1.82 -7.40 8.50
C TRP A 60 3.14 -7.05 9.20
N LEU A 61 3.13 -6.08 10.12
CA LEU A 61 4.35 -5.61 10.78
C LEU A 61 5.15 -6.69 11.52
N PRO A 62 4.54 -7.67 12.22
CA PRO A 62 5.29 -8.77 12.82
C PRO A 62 6.14 -9.54 11.79
N HIS A 63 5.59 -9.79 10.60
CA HIS A 63 6.31 -10.48 9.53
C HIS A 63 7.47 -9.64 8.97
N LEU A 64 7.33 -8.30 8.90
CA LEU A 64 8.45 -7.44 8.53
C LEU A 64 9.58 -7.55 9.54
N SER A 65 9.26 -7.52 10.83
CA SER A 65 10.25 -7.67 11.89
C SER A 65 10.97 -9.03 11.82
N ASP A 66 10.24 -10.09 11.51
CA ASP A 66 10.80 -11.44 11.33
C ASP A 66 11.72 -11.52 10.09
N LEU A 67 11.30 -10.90 8.97
CA LEU A 67 12.07 -10.87 7.71
C LEU A 67 13.38 -10.11 7.84
N LEU A 68 13.39 -9.00 8.57
CA LEU A 68 14.55 -8.15 8.74
C LEU A 68 15.45 -8.64 9.89
N GLY A 69 14.88 -9.35 10.87
CA GLY A 69 15.61 -9.88 12.02
C GLY A 69 16.49 -8.84 12.71
N PRO A 70 17.77 -9.18 13.02
CA PRO A 70 18.68 -8.27 13.70
C PRO A 70 19.20 -7.11 12.84
N ALA A 71 18.91 -7.11 11.54
CA ALA A 71 19.32 -6.03 10.63
C ALA A 71 18.47 -4.75 10.80
N ALA A 72 17.33 -4.83 11.50
CA ALA A 72 16.47 -3.70 11.75
C ALA A 72 16.03 -3.58 13.20
N ASP A 73 15.97 -2.34 13.67
CA ASP A 73 15.30 -1.95 14.91
C ASP A 73 14.00 -1.23 14.52
N VAL A 74 12.86 -1.84 14.85
CA VAL A 74 11.56 -1.40 14.36
C VAL A 74 10.70 -0.84 15.49
N VAL A 75 10.35 0.43 15.39
CA VAL A 75 9.40 1.10 16.29
C VAL A 75 8.01 1.15 15.65
N ARG A 76 7.04 0.56 16.32
CA ARG A 76 5.64 0.58 15.89
C ARG A 76 4.92 1.85 16.34
N ARG A 77 4.25 2.51 15.40
CA ARG A 77 3.24 3.56 15.61
C ARG A 77 1.98 3.17 14.81
N ALA A 78 1.41 2.01 15.14
CA ALA A 78 0.26 1.46 14.43
C ALA A 78 -0.76 0.88 15.40
N HIS A 79 -2.04 1.21 15.18
CA HIS A 79 -3.18 0.70 15.94
C HIS A 79 -4.43 0.67 15.05
N GLY A 80 -5.31 -0.31 15.29
CA GLY A 80 -6.54 -0.43 14.51
C GLY A 80 -7.43 0.80 14.61
N GLY A 81 -7.88 1.31 13.47
CA GLY A 81 -8.79 2.44 13.38
C GLY A 81 -8.14 3.82 13.50
N THR A 82 -6.82 3.92 13.64
CA THR A 82 -6.13 5.23 13.70
C THR A 82 -6.01 5.88 12.33
N ALA A 83 -6.04 7.22 12.33
CA ALA A 83 -5.56 8.08 11.26
C ALA A 83 -4.11 8.51 11.54
N LEU A 84 -3.42 9.10 10.55
CA LEU A 84 -2.04 9.54 10.72
C LEU A 84 -1.88 10.56 11.85
N CYS A 85 -2.80 11.51 11.95
CA CYS A 85 -2.76 12.56 12.97
C CYS A 85 -2.88 12.06 14.43
N ASP A 86 -3.38 10.84 14.65
CA ASP A 86 -3.42 10.26 15.99
C ASP A 86 -2.02 10.01 16.58
N TRP A 87 -0.98 10.02 15.74
CA TRP A 87 0.41 9.75 16.12
C TRP A 87 1.29 11.01 16.22
N PHE A 88 0.74 12.19 15.98
CA PHE A 88 1.53 13.43 16.07
C PHE A 88 1.93 13.75 17.51
N GLU A 89 1.10 13.42 18.46
CA GLU A 89 1.41 13.56 19.88
C GLU A 89 1.48 12.17 20.55
N ARG A 90 0.41 11.76 21.18
CA ARG A 90 0.32 10.50 21.92
C ARG A 90 -0.97 9.77 21.54
N HIS A 91 -0.87 8.47 21.31
CA HIS A 91 -2.02 7.60 21.13
C HIS A 91 -2.09 6.55 22.25
N GLY A 92 -3.04 6.70 23.16
CA GLY A 92 -3.17 5.84 24.34
C GLY A 92 -1.93 5.89 25.25
N ASN A 93 -1.22 4.78 25.39
CA ASN A 93 0.03 4.69 26.14
C ASN A 93 1.28 4.84 25.28
N ASP A 94 1.12 4.85 23.96
CA ASP A 94 2.23 4.99 23.02
C ASP A 94 2.58 6.46 22.83
N LEU A 95 3.89 6.73 22.76
CA LEU A 95 4.41 8.07 22.50
C LEU A 95 4.25 8.41 21.03
N GLY A 96 4.03 9.69 20.72
CA GLY A 96 3.95 10.20 19.36
C GLY A 96 5.31 10.30 18.65
N PHE A 97 5.31 10.91 17.47
CA PHE A 97 6.52 11.06 16.66
C PHE A 97 7.53 12.02 17.29
N GLU A 98 7.11 13.00 18.08
CA GLU A 98 7.99 13.97 18.75
C GLU A 98 9.02 13.30 19.67
N HIS A 99 8.75 12.10 20.14
CA HIS A 99 9.67 11.33 20.98
C HIS A 99 10.72 10.51 20.20
N LEU A 100 10.71 10.62 18.87
CA LEU A 100 11.65 9.86 18.02
C LEU A 100 12.93 10.64 17.70
N ALA A 101 13.02 11.93 18.05
CA ALA A 101 14.19 12.77 17.76
C ALA A 101 15.49 12.20 18.32
N ASP A 102 15.49 11.72 19.58
CA ASP A 102 16.66 11.14 20.21
C ASP A 102 17.00 9.74 19.66
N TRP A 103 16.01 9.04 19.12
CA TRP A 103 16.18 7.71 18.52
C TRP A 103 16.75 7.79 17.10
N GLN A 104 16.58 8.93 16.42
CA GLN A 104 17.08 9.22 15.09
C GLN A 104 16.71 8.14 14.06
N PRO A 105 15.46 8.03 13.64
CA PRO A 105 15.03 7.06 12.64
C PRO A 105 15.79 7.25 11.32
N HIS A 106 16.08 6.15 10.63
CA HIS A 106 16.61 6.19 9.27
C HIS A 106 15.48 6.20 8.24
N VAL A 107 14.38 5.51 8.54
CA VAL A 107 13.25 5.34 7.60
C VAL A 107 11.92 5.44 8.35
N PHE A 108 10.98 6.16 7.76
CA PHE A 108 9.55 6.05 8.06
C PHE A 108 8.87 5.21 6.98
N VAL A 109 8.07 4.26 7.42
CA VAL A 109 7.18 3.46 6.56
C VAL A 109 5.75 3.84 6.92
N LEU A 110 5.03 4.45 5.99
CA LEU A 110 3.68 4.98 6.19
C LEU A 110 2.63 4.13 5.46
N ASP A 111 1.70 3.58 6.22
CA ASP A 111 0.65 2.66 5.75
C ASP A 111 -0.69 2.95 6.42
N HIS A 112 -1.22 4.17 6.27
CA HIS A 112 -2.57 4.52 6.69
C HIS A 112 -3.55 4.47 5.52
N GLY A 113 -4.65 3.72 5.68
CA GLY A 113 -5.70 3.59 4.67
C GLY A 113 -6.70 4.75 4.63
N GLY A 114 -6.54 5.74 5.51
CA GLY A 114 -7.39 6.91 5.54
C GLY A 114 -8.62 6.77 6.44
N ASN A 115 -8.46 6.22 7.63
CA ASN A 115 -9.51 6.24 8.65
C ASN A 115 -9.93 7.69 8.97
N SER A 116 -11.24 7.96 8.99
CA SER A 116 -11.81 9.31 9.17
C SER A 116 -12.57 9.51 10.48
N LEU A 117 -12.78 8.43 11.24
CA LEU A 117 -13.65 8.44 12.43
C LEU A 117 -12.92 8.79 13.72
N THR A 118 -11.64 9.17 13.65
CA THR A 118 -10.85 9.56 14.83
C THR A 118 -11.09 11.02 15.20
N ASN A 119 -10.83 11.36 16.46
CA ASN A 119 -11.03 12.72 16.95
C ASN A 119 -10.18 13.75 16.20
N CYS A 120 -8.94 13.40 15.84
CA CYS A 120 -8.03 14.30 15.15
C CYS A 120 -8.46 14.62 13.70
N MET A 121 -9.26 13.74 13.08
CA MET A 121 -9.87 13.99 11.78
C MET A 121 -11.04 14.99 11.85
N GLY A 122 -11.61 15.24 13.04
CA GLY A 122 -12.62 16.27 13.27
C GLY A 122 -13.91 16.09 12.48
N GLY A 123 -14.22 14.88 11.98
CA GLY A 123 -15.37 14.59 11.12
C GLY A 123 -15.22 15.13 9.70
N ALA A 124 -13.98 15.31 9.22
CA ALA A 124 -13.71 15.76 7.86
C ALA A 124 -14.26 14.76 6.81
N GLU A 125 -14.93 15.28 5.80
CA GLU A 125 -15.51 14.51 4.67
C GLU A 125 -15.22 15.22 3.34
N GLY A 126 -15.30 14.49 2.22
CA GLY A 126 -15.09 15.03 0.88
C GLY A 126 -13.74 15.74 0.74
N ASP A 127 -13.74 16.95 0.16
CA ASP A 127 -12.51 17.73 -0.07
C ASP A 127 -11.76 18.05 1.25
N ALA A 128 -12.48 18.29 2.36
CA ALA A 128 -11.88 18.55 3.66
C ALA A 128 -11.13 17.32 4.20
N TYR A 129 -11.62 16.12 3.94
CA TYR A 129 -10.94 14.87 4.26
C TYR A 129 -9.62 14.71 3.48
N HIS A 130 -9.65 14.95 2.17
CA HIS A 130 -8.45 14.87 1.33
C HIS A 130 -7.42 15.91 1.73
N GLU A 131 -7.86 17.14 1.98
CA GLU A 131 -6.98 18.22 2.44
C GLU A 131 -6.36 17.94 3.81
N LYS A 132 -7.12 17.36 4.74
CA LYS A 132 -6.60 16.96 6.05
C LYS A 132 -5.52 15.88 5.94
N ASN A 133 -5.76 14.83 5.14
CA ASN A 133 -4.75 13.78 4.92
C ASN A 133 -3.49 14.35 4.24
N ARG A 134 -3.64 15.30 3.31
CA ARG A 134 -2.50 15.97 2.67
C ARG A 134 -1.68 16.76 3.68
N GLN A 135 -2.33 17.56 4.53
CA GLN A 135 -1.66 18.34 5.58
C GLN A 135 -0.92 17.43 6.58
N ASP A 136 -1.54 16.31 6.93
CA ASP A 136 -0.94 15.34 7.85
C ASP A 136 0.28 14.65 7.23
N LEU A 137 0.21 14.31 5.93
CA LEU A 137 1.33 13.77 5.20
C LEU A 137 2.47 14.78 5.09
N ASP A 138 2.17 16.03 4.70
CA ASP A 138 3.17 17.11 4.59
C ASP A 138 3.89 17.34 5.95
N TYR A 139 3.14 17.29 7.05
CA TYR A 139 3.70 17.39 8.39
C TYR A 139 4.67 16.24 8.69
N LEU A 140 4.28 14.99 8.40
CA LEU A 140 5.14 13.83 8.66
C LEU A 140 6.38 13.82 7.77
N ILE A 141 6.25 14.23 6.50
CA ILE A 141 7.40 14.38 5.59
C ILE A 141 8.38 15.42 6.15
N GLY A 142 7.89 16.60 6.55
CA GLY A 142 8.71 17.63 7.18
C GLY A 142 9.44 17.12 8.43
N LEU A 143 8.76 16.35 9.26
CA LEU A 143 9.38 15.73 10.44
C LEU A 143 10.46 14.69 10.07
N ALA A 144 10.21 13.88 9.04
CA ALA A 144 11.21 12.93 8.54
C ALA A 144 12.45 13.66 8.00
N GLU A 145 12.26 14.78 7.29
CA GLU A 145 13.35 15.64 6.81
C GLU A 145 14.17 16.24 7.97
N GLU A 146 13.51 16.70 9.03
CA GLU A 146 14.18 17.21 10.24
C GLU A 146 15.06 16.12 10.90
N PHE A 147 14.63 14.87 10.86
CA PHE A 147 15.42 13.74 11.37
C PHE A 147 16.46 13.21 10.38
N GLY A 148 16.49 13.73 9.14
CA GLY A 148 17.33 13.22 8.06
C GLY A 148 16.91 11.82 7.59
N ALA A 149 15.68 11.43 7.88
CA ALA A 149 15.12 10.12 7.54
C ALA A 149 14.57 10.08 6.11
N ARG A 150 14.42 8.87 5.58
CA ARG A 150 13.72 8.56 4.34
C ARG A 150 12.26 8.20 4.64
N MET A 151 11.38 8.31 3.64
CA MET A 151 9.97 7.93 3.78
C MET A 151 9.52 7.00 2.68
N LEU A 152 8.98 5.84 3.06
CA LEU A 152 8.32 4.90 2.18
C LEU A 152 6.81 4.96 2.40
N LEU A 153 6.08 5.40 1.39
CA LEU A 153 4.63 5.45 1.34
C LEU A 153 4.10 4.16 0.72
N ILE A 154 3.10 3.55 1.31
CA ILE A 154 2.60 2.25 0.86
C ILE A 154 1.14 2.37 0.42
N ALA A 155 0.84 1.89 -0.79
CA ALA A 155 -0.54 1.66 -1.20
C ALA A 155 -1.08 0.39 -0.57
N GLN A 156 -2.08 0.52 0.28
CA GLN A 156 -2.86 -0.63 0.74
C GLN A 156 -3.58 -1.32 -0.44
N PRO A 157 -3.84 -2.63 -0.35
CA PRO A 157 -4.53 -3.35 -1.42
C PRO A 157 -5.97 -2.83 -1.58
N ILE A 158 -6.57 -3.06 -2.75
CA ILE A 158 -7.96 -2.68 -3.05
C ILE A 158 -8.89 -3.21 -1.95
N SER A 159 -9.83 -2.38 -1.52
CA SER A 159 -10.82 -2.76 -0.53
C SER A 159 -11.75 -3.86 -1.08
N ARG A 160 -12.46 -4.55 -0.19
CA ARG A 160 -13.43 -5.58 -0.60
C ARG A 160 -14.58 -5.03 -1.47
N ASP A 161 -14.83 -3.73 -1.37
CA ASP A 161 -15.86 -3.06 -2.15
C ASP A 161 -15.35 -2.65 -3.55
N GLY A 162 -14.11 -3.04 -3.90
CA GLY A 162 -13.48 -2.75 -5.18
C GLY A 162 -12.94 -1.33 -5.29
N GLU A 163 -12.87 -0.60 -4.19
CA GLU A 163 -12.44 0.79 -4.18
C GLU A 163 -10.98 0.94 -3.76
N ARG A 164 -10.34 1.98 -4.26
CA ARG A 164 -9.03 2.43 -3.76
C ARG A 164 -9.20 2.99 -2.35
N VAL A 165 -8.24 2.71 -1.49
CA VAL A 165 -8.19 3.35 -0.16
C VAL A 165 -8.02 4.86 -0.33
N GLY A 166 -8.63 5.63 0.57
CA GLY A 166 -8.75 7.08 0.42
C GLY A 166 -7.43 7.86 0.34
N THR A 167 -6.32 7.30 0.83
CA THR A 167 -4.98 7.93 0.78
C THR A 167 -4.14 7.50 -0.42
N HIS A 168 -4.61 6.57 -1.26
CA HIS A 168 -3.81 5.96 -2.32
C HIS A 168 -3.20 6.98 -3.29
N GLU A 169 -4.04 7.83 -3.89
CA GLU A 169 -3.59 8.81 -4.88
C GLU A 169 -2.64 9.84 -4.29
N LEU A 170 -2.87 10.25 -3.04
CA LEU A 170 -2.00 11.14 -2.30
C LEU A 170 -0.60 10.53 -2.14
N TYR A 171 -0.52 9.25 -1.75
CA TYR A 171 0.77 8.57 -1.57
C TYR A 171 1.49 8.30 -2.89
N GLU A 172 0.76 7.93 -3.93
CA GLU A 172 1.31 7.69 -5.27
C GLU A 172 1.94 8.95 -5.87
N THR A 173 1.35 10.12 -5.62
CA THR A 173 1.79 11.39 -6.22
C THR A 173 2.81 12.15 -5.38
N ALA A 174 2.84 11.98 -4.05
CA ALA A 174 3.75 12.70 -3.15
C ALA A 174 5.24 12.64 -3.55
N PRO A 175 5.81 11.52 -4.05
CA PRO A 175 7.21 11.50 -4.48
C PRO A 175 7.56 12.47 -5.60
N ASN A 176 6.59 12.98 -6.36
CA ASN A 176 6.83 13.93 -7.45
C ASN A 176 7.29 15.30 -6.93
N ASP A 177 6.90 15.64 -5.70
CA ASP A 177 7.25 16.91 -5.06
C ASP A 177 8.60 16.81 -4.30
N HIS A 178 9.19 15.60 -4.19
CA HIS A 178 10.43 15.29 -3.49
C HIS A 178 11.47 14.67 -4.43
N ALA A 179 12.00 15.51 -5.33
CA ALA A 179 12.90 15.09 -6.41
C ALA A 179 14.29 14.58 -5.93
N ASP A 180 14.65 14.81 -4.67
CA ASP A 180 15.87 14.33 -4.04
C ASP A 180 15.85 12.82 -3.73
N GLY A 181 14.70 12.19 -3.89
CA GLY A 181 14.53 10.76 -3.68
C GLY A 181 14.40 10.32 -2.23
N THR A 182 14.12 11.25 -1.32
CA THR A 182 13.89 10.95 0.11
C THR A 182 12.52 10.37 0.38
N VAL A 183 11.53 10.67 -0.46
CA VAL A 183 10.18 10.12 -0.41
C VAL A 183 9.98 9.13 -1.56
N ARG A 184 9.50 7.94 -1.26
CA ARG A 184 9.23 6.88 -2.23
C ARG A 184 7.86 6.25 -1.99
N PHE A 185 7.33 5.66 -3.03
CA PHE A 185 6.05 4.96 -3.03
C PHE A 185 6.23 3.51 -3.49
N VAL A 186 5.52 2.60 -2.84
CA VAL A 186 5.40 1.21 -3.25
C VAL A 186 3.94 0.78 -3.25
N SER A 187 3.54 0.05 -4.27
CA SER A 187 2.21 -0.55 -4.35
C SER A 187 2.25 -2.01 -3.95
N THR A 188 1.32 -2.43 -3.09
CA THR A 188 1.10 -3.84 -2.76
C THR A 188 0.18 -4.54 -3.77
N TRP A 189 -0.39 -3.80 -4.71
CA TRP A 189 -1.38 -4.30 -5.67
C TRP A 189 -0.89 -5.45 -6.54
N PRO A 190 0.34 -5.45 -7.09
CA PRO A 190 0.80 -6.55 -7.93
C PRO A 190 0.70 -7.92 -7.25
N VAL A 191 0.71 -7.93 -5.91
CA VAL A 191 0.72 -9.15 -5.10
C VAL A 191 -0.63 -9.42 -4.42
N LEU A 192 -1.31 -8.35 -3.95
CA LEU A 192 -2.50 -8.47 -3.09
C LEU A 192 -3.80 -8.04 -3.78
N SER A 193 -3.71 -7.38 -4.92
CA SER A 193 -4.86 -6.90 -5.71
C SER A 193 -4.50 -6.85 -7.19
N PRO A 194 -3.99 -7.95 -7.77
CA PRO A 194 -3.66 -7.99 -9.18
C PRO A 194 -4.89 -7.56 -9.99
N ASP A 195 -4.67 -6.93 -11.12
CA ASP A 195 -5.73 -6.38 -11.98
C ASP A 195 -6.58 -5.26 -11.32
N GLY A 196 -6.19 -4.76 -10.14
CA GLY A 196 -6.91 -3.72 -9.42
C GLY A 196 -8.21 -4.21 -8.77
N GLU A 197 -8.30 -5.48 -8.43
CA GLU A 197 -9.46 -6.10 -7.80
C GLU A 197 -9.15 -6.66 -6.41
N PHE A 198 -10.20 -6.81 -5.59
CA PHE A 198 -10.09 -7.50 -4.30
C PHE A 198 -9.81 -8.98 -4.53
N LEU A 199 -8.70 -9.47 -3.98
CA LEU A 199 -8.33 -10.87 -4.03
C LEU A 199 -8.39 -11.48 -2.63
N GLN A 200 -9.25 -12.49 -2.44
CA GLN A 200 -9.43 -13.15 -1.16
C GLN A 200 -8.40 -14.25 -0.90
N GLU A 201 -8.06 -15.03 -1.92
CA GLU A 201 -7.14 -16.17 -1.83
C GLU A 201 -6.21 -16.22 -3.04
N ALA A 202 -5.06 -16.85 -2.90
CA ALA A 202 -4.10 -17.01 -3.98
C ALA A 202 -3.36 -18.36 -3.88
N PRO A 203 -2.81 -18.86 -5.00
CA PRO A 203 -1.86 -19.95 -4.98
C PRO A 203 -0.65 -19.60 -4.09
N CYS A 204 -0.15 -20.60 -3.37
CA CYS A 204 1.00 -20.45 -2.48
C CYS A 204 1.86 -21.70 -2.48
N ASN A 205 3.01 -21.62 -1.83
CA ASN A 205 3.89 -22.76 -1.58
C ASN A 205 3.97 -23.06 -0.07
N ASP A 206 4.39 -24.27 0.27
CA ASP A 206 4.40 -24.80 1.64
C ASP A 206 5.31 -24.00 2.61
N THR A 207 6.16 -23.11 2.11
CA THR A 207 7.02 -22.25 2.95
C THR A 207 6.34 -20.94 3.33
N GLU A 208 5.24 -20.58 2.66
CA GLU A 208 4.48 -19.38 2.94
C GLU A 208 3.48 -19.61 4.08
N PRO A 209 3.38 -18.70 5.07
CA PRO A 209 2.44 -18.84 6.17
C PRO A 209 0.99 -18.94 5.70
N GLY A 210 0.22 -19.85 6.28
CA GLY A 210 -1.20 -20.03 5.96
C GLY A 210 -1.47 -20.70 4.62
N CYS A 211 -0.45 -21.28 3.97
CA CYS A 211 -0.62 -22.11 2.80
C CYS A 211 -1.14 -23.49 3.18
N VAL A 212 -2.25 -23.92 2.58
CA VAL A 212 -2.84 -25.25 2.76
C VAL A 212 -3.17 -25.82 1.39
N ASP A 213 -2.62 -26.96 1.06
CA ASP A 213 -2.85 -27.64 -0.23
C ASP A 213 -2.61 -26.75 -1.46
N GLY A 214 -1.59 -25.86 -1.39
CA GLY A 214 -1.19 -24.98 -2.48
C GLY A 214 -2.03 -23.71 -2.63
N THR A 215 -2.94 -23.41 -1.68
CA THR A 215 -3.75 -22.18 -1.68
C THR A 215 -3.77 -21.58 -0.28
N GLY A 216 -3.76 -20.26 -0.18
CA GLY A 216 -3.83 -19.53 1.09
C GLY A 216 -4.70 -18.29 1.03
N LEU A 217 -5.26 -17.90 2.16
CA LEU A 217 -6.04 -16.66 2.27
C LEU A 217 -5.12 -15.44 2.35
N LEU A 218 -5.34 -14.50 1.43
CA LEU A 218 -4.73 -13.17 1.48
C LEU A 218 -5.52 -12.23 2.39
N ARG A 219 -6.84 -12.32 2.32
CA ARG A 219 -7.78 -11.42 2.99
C ARG A 219 -8.89 -12.23 3.65
N SER A 220 -9.35 -11.79 4.82
CA SER A 220 -10.49 -12.41 5.48
C SER A 220 -11.75 -12.29 4.63
N PRO A 221 -12.62 -13.33 4.66
CA PRO A 221 -13.88 -13.29 3.92
C PRO A 221 -14.80 -12.16 4.42
N PRO A 222 -15.77 -11.73 3.60
CA PRO A 222 -16.76 -10.75 4.00
C PRO A 222 -17.50 -11.15 5.31
N PRO A 223 -17.83 -10.19 6.19
CA PRO A 223 -17.67 -8.74 6.04
C PRO A 223 -16.26 -8.20 6.34
N GLY A 224 -15.28 -9.04 6.61
CA GLY A 224 -13.90 -8.69 6.95
C GLY A 224 -13.19 -7.89 5.85
N GLY A 225 -12.08 -8.42 5.36
CA GLY A 225 -11.25 -7.79 4.34
C GLY A 225 -9.88 -7.40 4.86
N HIS A 226 -9.60 -7.68 6.13
CA HIS A 226 -8.27 -7.57 6.72
C HIS A 226 -7.34 -8.68 6.18
N LEU A 227 -6.03 -8.47 6.36
CA LEU A 227 -5.04 -9.45 5.91
C LEU A 227 -5.15 -10.75 6.73
N GLU A 228 -4.97 -11.87 6.06
CA GLU A 228 -4.78 -13.19 6.63
C GLU A 228 -3.28 -13.55 6.63
N PRO A 229 -2.83 -14.65 7.23
CA PRO A 229 -1.41 -14.94 7.37
C PRO A 229 -0.60 -14.86 6.08
N LEU A 230 -1.11 -15.44 4.97
CA LEU A 230 -0.46 -15.35 3.67
C LEU A 230 -0.40 -13.90 3.16
N GLY A 231 -1.51 -13.17 3.27
CA GLY A 231 -1.58 -11.77 2.86
C GLY A 231 -0.65 -10.88 3.67
N SER A 232 -0.61 -11.08 4.99
CA SER A 232 0.26 -10.35 5.91
C SER A 232 1.74 -10.57 5.59
N TRP A 233 2.13 -11.82 5.34
CA TRP A 233 3.49 -12.17 4.99
C TRP A 233 3.90 -11.58 3.62
N ARG A 234 3.03 -11.69 2.61
CA ARG A 234 3.30 -11.13 1.28
C ARG A 234 3.38 -9.61 1.30
N TYR A 235 2.53 -8.97 2.10
CA TYR A 235 2.59 -7.53 2.31
C TYR A 235 3.96 -7.11 2.88
N ALA A 236 4.37 -7.76 3.96
CA ALA A 236 5.67 -7.52 4.60
C ALA A 236 6.84 -7.77 3.63
N SER A 237 6.74 -8.80 2.79
CA SER A 237 7.76 -9.11 1.77
C SER A 237 7.87 -7.97 0.74
N VAL A 238 6.75 -7.43 0.25
CA VAL A 238 6.75 -6.27 -0.67
C VAL A 238 7.46 -5.07 -0.03
N VAL A 239 7.18 -4.78 1.25
CA VAL A 239 7.81 -3.66 1.97
C VAL A 239 9.31 -3.90 2.15
N ALA A 240 9.69 -5.10 2.59
CA ALA A 240 11.10 -5.45 2.80
C ALA A 240 11.90 -5.40 1.49
N GLU A 241 11.37 -5.95 0.40
CA GLU A 241 11.97 -5.92 -0.93
C GLU A 241 12.09 -4.48 -1.48
N ALA A 242 11.10 -3.62 -1.22
CA ALA A 242 11.16 -2.22 -1.59
C ALA A 242 12.28 -1.47 -0.84
N LEU A 243 12.39 -1.67 0.48
CA LEU A 243 13.45 -1.07 1.28
C LEU A 243 14.84 -1.51 0.82
N ASP A 244 15.02 -2.81 0.50
CA ASP A 244 16.27 -3.35 -0.02
C ASP A 244 16.62 -2.78 -1.39
N ALA A 245 15.67 -2.78 -2.33
CA ALA A 245 15.85 -2.25 -3.68
C ALA A 245 16.19 -0.74 -3.70
N LEU A 246 15.74 0.01 -2.69
CA LEU A 246 16.06 1.42 -2.49
C LEU A 246 17.44 1.64 -1.86
N GLY A 247 18.11 0.59 -1.39
CA GLY A 247 19.35 0.68 -0.62
C GLY A 247 19.14 1.30 0.76
N TRP A 248 17.97 1.09 1.36
CA TRP A 248 17.61 1.59 2.68
C TRP A 248 17.72 0.54 3.79
N LEU A 249 18.23 -0.63 3.44
CA LEU A 249 18.62 -1.68 4.37
C LEU A 249 20.15 -1.89 4.36
N PRO A 250 20.74 -2.37 5.45
CA PRO A 250 22.12 -2.87 5.43
C PRO A 250 22.31 -3.99 4.41
N GLU A 251 23.49 -4.08 3.81
CA GLU A 251 23.81 -5.14 2.85
C GLU A 251 23.58 -6.54 3.45
N GLY A 252 22.83 -7.38 2.73
CA GLY A 252 22.51 -8.73 3.18
C GLY A 252 21.41 -8.83 4.24
N ALA A 253 20.71 -7.74 4.57
CA ALA A 253 19.59 -7.75 5.53
C ALA A 253 18.48 -8.73 5.14
N LEU A 254 18.25 -8.91 3.84
CA LEU A 254 17.32 -9.91 3.28
C LEU A 254 18.06 -11.14 2.73
N SER A 255 19.14 -11.56 3.35
CA SER A 255 19.82 -12.80 2.93
C SER A 255 18.85 -13.97 3.05
N ARG A 256 18.39 -14.43 1.90
CA ARG A 256 17.51 -15.59 1.70
C ARG A 256 18.29 -16.90 1.78
#